data_e481cb5654b518cdd48b0869653915eb
#
_entry.id   e481cb5654b518cdd48b0869653915eb
#
_cell.length_a   1.000
_cell.length_b   1.000
_cell.length_c   1.000
_cell.angle_alpha   90.00
_cell.angle_beta   90.00
_cell.angle_gamma   90.00
#
_symmetry.space_group_name_H-M   'P 1'
#
loop_
_entity.id
_entity.type
_entity.pdbx_description
1 polymer ?
#
loop_
_entity_poly.entity_id
_entity_poly.type
_entity_poly.pdbx_seq_one_letter_code
_entity_poly.pdbx_strand_id
1 'polypeptide(L)'
;MCIKTQGIFMKPGNIFESIPGNLDKEVFEQIIQSEYVKIERIISRGHSSPETGWHDQEHNEWVIVLKGEAIIYFENGKEINLKEGSHINIPAHKRHKVSWTNPNTETIWLAVHYY
;
A
#
# COMPACT_ATOMS: atom_id res chain seq x y z
N MET A 1 -12.05 22.39 -17.45
CA MET A 1 -11.17 22.18 -17.55
C MET A 1 -10.27 22.48 -17.96
N CYS A 2 -9.72 22.74 -18.02
CA CYS A 2 -8.88 22.99 -18.54
C CYS A 2 -8.02 22.68 -18.81
N ILE A 3 -7.87 22.80 -19.23
CA ILE A 3 -6.95 22.57 -19.53
C ILE A 3 -6.08 22.86 -20.35
N LYS A 4 -5.48 23.64 -20.37
CA LYS A 4 -4.62 23.84 -21.06
C LYS A 4 -3.63 23.09 -20.83
N THR A 5 -3.59 22.15 -21.00
CA THR A 5 -2.67 21.13 -20.71
C THR A 5 -1.76 20.93 -21.84
N GLN A 6 -1.21 22.03 -22.39
CA GLN A 6 -0.30 21.87 -23.38
C GLN A 6 0.81 21.05 -23.00
N GLY A 7 1.24 20.03 -23.69
CA GLY A 7 2.33 19.14 -23.42
C GLY A 7 2.06 18.10 -22.34
N ILE A 8 0.85 18.04 -21.84
CA ILE A 8 0.48 17.05 -20.86
C ILE A 8 -0.24 15.92 -21.56
N PHE A 9 0.24 14.71 -21.32
CA PHE A 9 -0.35 13.53 -21.95
C PHE A 9 -1.05 12.69 -20.88
N MET A 10 -2.26 12.26 -21.18
CA MET A 10 -2.95 11.30 -20.36
C MET A 10 -2.53 9.92 -20.82
N LYS A 11 -1.54 9.37 -20.15
CA LYS A 11 -0.99 8.08 -20.53
C LYS A 11 -1.37 7.05 -19.48
N PRO A 12 -2.00 5.94 -19.87
CA PRO A 12 -2.37 4.93 -18.88
C PRO A 12 -1.15 4.21 -18.35
N GLY A 13 -1.17 3.90 -17.06
CA GLY A 13 -0.22 2.98 -16.45
C GLY A 13 -0.91 1.67 -16.14
N ASN A 14 -0.17 0.68 -15.72
CA ASN A 14 -0.72 -0.58 -15.29
C ASN A 14 -0.11 -0.93 -13.94
N ILE A 15 -0.99 -1.15 -12.95
CA ILE A 15 -0.54 -1.39 -11.58
C ILE A 15 0.26 -2.69 -11.44
N PHE A 16 0.16 -3.59 -12.39
CA PHE A 16 0.87 -4.86 -12.36
C PHE A 16 2.14 -4.87 -13.19
N GLU A 17 2.45 -3.79 -13.89
CA GLU A 17 3.64 -3.74 -14.73
C GLU A 17 4.83 -3.13 -13.99
N SER A 18 6.00 -3.33 -14.56
CA SER A 18 7.26 -2.74 -14.07
C SER A 18 7.54 -3.13 -12.63
N ILE A 19 7.38 -4.41 -12.33
CA ILE A 19 7.71 -4.95 -11.02
C ILE A 19 9.22 -5.15 -10.97
N PRO A 20 9.92 -4.59 -9.95
CA PRO A 20 11.36 -4.78 -9.84
C PRO A 20 11.72 -6.26 -9.73
N GLY A 21 12.77 -6.68 -10.42
CA GLY A 21 13.23 -8.07 -10.36
C GLY A 21 13.90 -8.41 -9.04
N ASN A 22 14.45 -7.38 -8.39
CA ASN A 22 15.11 -7.57 -7.10
C ASN A 22 14.30 -6.88 -6.02
N LEU A 23 13.72 -7.66 -5.12
CA LEU A 23 12.93 -7.16 -4.02
C LEU A 23 13.60 -7.43 -2.68
N ASP A 24 14.86 -6.96 -2.55
CA ASP A 24 15.56 -7.04 -1.28
C ASP A 24 14.83 -6.23 -0.23
N LYS A 25 14.23 -5.13 -0.64
CA LYS A 25 13.46 -4.27 0.24
C LYS A 25 12.08 -4.06 -0.32
N GLU A 26 11.14 -3.76 0.54
CA GLU A 26 9.81 -3.37 0.15
C GLU A 26 9.87 -2.08 -0.66
N VAL A 27 9.10 -1.99 -1.72
CA VAL A 27 9.12 -0.86 -2.64
C VAL A 27 7.84 -0.06 -2.50
N PHE A 28 7.99 1.25 -2.30
CA PHE A 28 6.88 2.19 -2.20
C PHE A 28 6.98 3.15 -3.38
N GLU A 29 5.96 3.18 -4.22
CA GLU A 29 5.96 4.03 -5.41
C GLU A 29 4.74 4.94 -5.38
N GLN A 30 5.00 6.24 -5.34
CA GLN A 30 3.93 7.21 -5.37
C GLN A 30 3.31 7.29 -6.75
N ILE A 31 1.99 7.15 -6.83
CA ILE A 31 1.25 7.27 -8.08
C ILE A 31 0.67 8.67 -8.22
N ILE A 32 0.01 9.14 -7.18
CA ILE A 32 -0.61 10.47 -7.16
C ILE A 32 -0.41 11.07 -5.79
N GLN A 33 -0.18 12.37 -5.76
CA GLN A 33 -0.19 13.10 -4.50
C GLN A 33 -0.84 14.46 -4.70
N SER A 34 -1.76 14.80 -3.83
CA SER A 34 -2.37 16.12 -3.73
C SER A 34 -2.37 16.52 -2.27
N GLU A 35 -3.01 17.62 -1.94
CA GLU A 35 -2.99 18.13 -0.57
C GLU A 35 -3.59 17.17 0.44
N TYR A 36 -4.64 16.46 0.06
CA TYR A 36 -5.37 15.60 0.98
C TYR A 36 -5.34 14.12 0.65
N VAL A 37 -4.67 13.74 -0.43
CA VAL A 37 -4.65 12.35 -0.90
C VAL A 37 -3.27 11.99 -1.41
N LYS A 38 -2.80 10.82 -1.01
CA LYS A 38 -1.61 10.22 -1.61
C LYS A 38 -1.96 8.76 -1.96
N ILE A 39 -1.73 8.38 -3.20
CA ILE A 39 -1.94 7.01 -3.67
C ILE A 39 -0.59 6.42 -4.02
N GLU A 40 -0.30 5.25 -3.48
CA GLU A 40 0.97 4.58 -3.77
C GLU A 40 0.77 3.10 -4.00
N ARG A 41 1.66 2.55 -4.82
CA ARG A 41 1.76 1.11 -5.02
C ARG A 41 2.85 0.60 -4.09
N ILE A 42 2.56 -0.46 -3.35
CA ILE A 42 3.53 -1.08 -2.46
C ILE A 42 3.76 -2.51 -2.96
N ILE A 43 5.01 -2.89 -3.06
CA ILE A 43 5.39 -4.24 -3.49
C ILE A 43 6.23 -4.87 -2.40
N SER A 44 5.76 -6.03 -1.92
CA SER A 44 6.42 -6.78 -0.86
C SER A 44 6.68 -8.21 -1.33
N ARG A 45 7.67 -8.84 -0.74
CA ARG A 45 7.89 -10.27 -0.95
C ARG A 45 8.49 -10.84 0.32
N GLY A 46 7.63 -11.31 1.22
CA GLY A 46 8.05 -11.79 2.52
C GLY A 46 8.44 -10.69 3.50
N HIS A 47 8.30 -9.43 3.11
CA HIS A 47 8.62 -8.31 3.98
C HIS A 47 7.56 -8.12 5.03
N SER A 48 7.99 -7.70 6.21
CA SER A 48 7.08 -7.37 7.30
C SER A 48 7.61 -6.14 8.02
N SER A 49 6.75 -5.51 8.80
CA SER A 49 7.15 -4.39 9.64
C SER A 49 8.12 -4.87 10.72
N PRO A 50 9.00 -3.99 11.22
CA PRO A 50 9.87 -4.36 12.33
C PRO A 50 9.06 -4.85 13.53
N GLU A 51 9.64 -5.74 14.32
CA GLU A 51 8.96 -6.28 15.48
C GLU A 51 8.59 -5.21 16.49
N THR A 52 9.40 -4.17 16.59
CA THR A 52 9.14 -3.07 17.50
C THR A 52 8.60 -1.89 16.71
N GLY A 53 7.67 -1.19 17.32
CA GLY A 53 7.09 -0.01 16.70
C GLY A 53 5.80 -0.31 15.95
N TRP A 54 4.96 0.66 15.92
CA TRP A 54 3.66 0.58 15.29
C TRP A 54 3.54 1.72 14.27
N HIS A 55 2.83 1.45 13.18
CA HIS A 55 2.42 2.53 12.30
C HIS A 55 1.30 3.28 13.01
N ASP A 56 1.52 4.56 13.24
CA ASP A 56 0.55 5.44 13.89
C ASP A 56 0.57 6.73 13.09
N GLN A 57 -0.41 6.91 12.25
CA GLN A 57 -0.43 8.00 11.27
C GLN A 57 -1.52 9.00 11.60
N GLU A 58 -1.29 10.24 11.22
CA GLU A 58 -2.25 11.32 11.42
C GLU A 58 -3.33 11.35 10.36
N HIS A 59 -3.22 10.49 9.36
CA HIS A 59 -4.19 10.39 8.26
C HIS A 59 -4.78 8.99 8.20
N ASN A 60 -5.87 8.85 7.48
CA ASN A 60 -6.50 7.56 7.25
C ASN A 60 -5.80 6.83 6.12
N GLU A 61 -5.85 5.52 6.13
CA GLU A 61 -5.25 4.70 5.08
C GLU A 61 -6.21 3.60 4.67
N TRP A 62 -6.56 3.59 3.38
CA TRP A 62 -7.34 2.51 2.80
C TRP A 62 -6.39 1.68 1.95
N VAL A 63 -6.35 0.37 2.18
CA VAL A 63 -5.46 -0.51 1.42
C VAL A 63 -6.24 -1.65 0.79
N ILE A 64 -5.81 -2.08 -0.38
CA ILE A 64 -6.32 -3.27 -1.03
C ILE A 64 -5.14 -4.10 -1.50
N VAL A 65 -5.23 -5.41 -1.31
CA VAL A 65 -4.25 -6.35 -1.87
C VAL A 65 -4.75 -6.73 -3.26
N LEU A 66 -3.95 -6.40 -4.28
CA LEU A 66 -4.30 -6.70 -5.67
C LEU A 66 -3.72 -8.03 -6.11
N LYS A 67 -2.62 -8.45 -5.51
CA LYS A 67 -1.96 -9.72 -5.79
C LYS A 67 -1.23 -10.14 -4.53
N GLY A 68 -1.19 -11.44 -4.25
CA GLY A 68 -0.47 -11.97 -3.09
C GLY A 68 -1.33 -12.05 -1.86
N GLU A 69 -0.70 -11.98 -0.72
CA GLU A 69 -1.37 -12.18 0.56
C GLU A 69 -0.57 -11.55 1.69
N ALA A 70 -1.25 -10.99 2.66
CA ALA A 70 -0.62 -10.32 3.79
C ALA A 70 -1.47 -10.42 5.05
N ILE A 71 -0.84 -10.17 6.20
CA ILE A 71 -1.54 -10.09 7.47
C ILE A 71 -1.21 -8.76 8.11
N ILE A 72 -2.23 -8.04 8.55
CA ILE A 72 -2.08 -6.82 9.32
C ILE A 72 -2.44 -7.14 10.77
N TYR A 73 -1.57 -6.73 11.68
CA TYR A 73 -1.72 -6.95 13.10
C TYR A 73 -1.98 -5.60 13.79
N PHE A 74 -3.03 -5.56 14.59
CA PHE A 74 -3.42 -4.36 15.31
C PHE A 74 -3.01 -4.44 16.79
N GLU A 75 -2.82 -3.28 17.39
CA GLU A 75 -2.36 -3.20 18.78
C GLU A 75 -3.27 -3.93 19.76
N ASN A 76 -4.56 -4.02 19.46
CA ASN A 76 -5.52 -4.73 20.31
C ASN A 76 -5.41 -6.25 20.19
N GLY A 77 -4.44 -6.75 19.42
CA GLY A 77 -4.22 -8.20 19.25
C GLY A 77 -4.95 -8.82 18.09
N LYS A 78 -5.75 -8.05 17.36
CA LYS A 78 -6.50 -8.58 16.23
C LYS A 78 -5.62 -8.71 15.01
N GLU A 79 -5.72 -9.82 14.31
CA GLU A 79 -5.05 -10.04 13.04
C GLU A 79 -6.07 -10.09 11.92
N ILE A 80 -5.74 -9.47 10.79
CA ILE A 80 -6.60 -9.49 9.62
C ILE A 80 -5.80 -10.00 8.44
N ASN A 81 -6.28 -11.08 7.84
CA ASN A 81 -5.65 -11.66 6.66
C ASN A 81 -6.24 -11.01 5.42
N LEU A 82 -5.37 -10.52 4.54
CA LEU A 82 -5.77 -9.88 3.30
C LEU A 82 -5.30 -10.72 2.13
N LYS A 83 -6.24 -11.16 1.32
CA LYS A 83 -5.99 -11.91 0.09
C LYS A 83 -6.30 -11.02 -1.10
N GLU A 84 -6.14 -11.54 -2.29
CA GLU A 84 -6.44 -10.76 -3.50
C GLU A 84 -7.87 -10.23 -3.45
N GLY A 85 -8.00 -8.94 -3.61
CA GLY A 85 -9.29 -8.25 -3.53
C GLY A 85 -9.70 -7.80 -2.14
N SER A 86 -9.03 -8.26 -1.10
CA SER A 86 -9.34 -7.84 0.26
C SER A 86 -8.90 -6.40 0.49
N HIS A 87 -9.75 -5.62 1.13
CA HIS A 87 -9.41 -4.23 1.43
C HIS A 87 -9.87 -3.88 2.83
N ILE A 88 -9.25 -2.88 3.42
CA ILE A 88 -9.60 -2.41 4.75
C ILE A 88 -9.27 -0.93 4.86
N ASN A 89 -10.09 -0.21 5.61
CA ASN A 89 -9.81 1.17 5.94
C ASN A 89 -9.26 1.23 7.37
N ILE A 90 -8.09 1.82 7.50
CA ILE A 90 -7.41 1.97 8.78
C ILE A 90 -7.50 3.45 9.16
N PRO A 91 -8.32 3.80 10.17
CA PRO A 91 -8.45 5.20 10.57
C PRO A 91 -7.14 5.75 11.13
N ALA A 92 -7.02 7.07 11.10
CA ALA A 92 -5.89 7.76 11.71
C ALA A 92 -5.70 7.28 13.15
N HIS A 93 -4.44 7.16 13.54
CA HIS A 93 -4.00 6.75 14.88
C HIS A 93 -4.39 5.33 15.30
N LYS A 94 -4.93 4.53 14.39
CA LYS A 94 -5.15 3.11 14.67
C LYS A 94 -3.81 2.40 14.47
N ARG A 95 -3.20 2.00 15.57
CA ARG A 95 -1.87 1.39 15.53
C ARG A 95 -1.90 0.00 14.92
N HIS A 96 -1.05 -0.20 13.94
CA HIS A 96 -1.02 -1.44 13.18
C HIS A 96 0.36 -1.69 12.60
N LYS A 97 0.59 -2.90 12.13
CA LYS A 97 1.79 -3.25 11.40
C LYS A 97 1.51 -4.46 10.51
N VAL A 98 2.33 -4.62 9.48
CA VAL A 98 2.26 -5.79 8.62
C VAL A 98 3.07 -6.89 9.30
N SER A 99 2.41 -7.94 9.74
CA SER A 99 3.10 -9.01 10.44
C SER A 99 3.62 -10.09 9.50
N TRP A 100 3.09 -10.16 8.28
CA TRP A 100 3.50 -11.17 7.32
C TRP A 100 3.09 -10.79 5.91
N THR A 101 3.95 -11.08 4.93
CA THR A 101 3.59 -11.12 3.52
C THR A 101 4.13 -12.41 2.94
N ASN A 102 3.49 -12.90 1.87
CA ASN A 102 3.86 -14.18 1.27
C ASN A 102 5.30 -14.10 0.73
N PRO A 103 6.20 -15.00 1.16
CA PRO A 103 7.59 -14.96 0.70
C PRO A 103 7.80 -15.58 -0.68
N ASN A 104 6.80 -16.28 -1.21
CA ASN A 104 6.92 -17.01 -2.46
C ASN A 104 6.40 -16.27 -3.68
N THR A 105 5.78 -15.14 -3.49
CA THR A 105 5.27 -14.32 -4.59
C THR A 105 5.26 -12.85 -4.16
N GLU A 106 5.21 -11.94 -5.14
CA GLU A 106 5.05 -10.53 -4.81
C GLU A 106 3.65 -10.28 -4.27
N THR A 107 3.56 -9.46 -3.26
CA THR A 107 2.28 -8.91 -2.81
C THR A 107 2.24 -7.47 -3.29
N ILE A 108 1.24 -7.17 -4.10
CA ILE A 108 1.05 -5.84 -4.67
C ILE A 108 -0.16 -5.21 -3.99
N TRP A 109 0.08 -4.06 -3.37
CA TRP A 109 -0.93 -3.33 -2.63
C TRP A 109 -1.17 -2.00 -3.32
N LEU A 110 -2.37 -1.50 -3.20
CA LEU A 110 -2.67 -0.11 -3.48
C LEU A 110 -3.07 0.52 -2.16
N ALA A 111 -2.36 1.56 -1.78
CA ALA A 111 -2.63 2.28 -0.54
C ALA A 111 -3.09 3.69 -0.87
N VAL A 112 -4.20 4.10 -0.27
CA VAL A 112 -4.74 5.44 -0.40
C VAL A 112 -4.68 6.10 0.97
N HIS A 113 -3.79 7.09 1.10
CA HIS A 113 -3.68 7.88 2.32
C HIS A 113 -4.53 9.12 2.12
N TYR A 114 -5.41 9.41 3.04
CA TYR A 114 -6.33 10.54 2.87
C TYR A 114 -6.68 11.18 4.21
N TYR A 115 -7.04 12.45 4.15
CA TYR A 115 -7.42 13.22 5.31
C TYR A 115 -8.92 13.44 5.38
#